data_5875b24e621072bf32d078f36b880ae3
#
_entry.id   5875b24e621072bf32d078f36b880ae3
#
_cell.length_a   1.000
_cell.length_b   1.000
_cell.length_c   1.000
_cell.angle_alpha   90.00
_cell.angle_beta   90.00
_cell.angle_gamma   90.00
#
_symmetry.space_group_name_H-M   'P 1'
#
loop_
_entity.id
_entity.type
_entity.pdbx_description
1 polymer ?
#
loop_
_entity_poly.entity_id
_entity_poly.type
_entity_poly.pdbx_seq_one_letter_code
_entity_poly.pdbx_strand_id
1 'polypeptide(L)'
;MSDNDTTADARTRRAYLKYSGAVIGGGLLAGCTGDADSQSTPAATDSDTSTATDTPGATPTPATSEPYTVSMEPMGEVTFESVPERWMAYFSTYGDMAIALGQLDGLAGLIFTENWPMAFFDAIPDMDVTFDDIPQLMGEGGIDKEAFYEMGSDVHLFDPNFVQVLDDTWTDEDFAEITDNVGPILGNSIRRRTDDWHDYRYYSLYEAFELIADVFQERERYEAVADLHDSLLSEIDAGLPPEDERPTVGLLSINSDFEGGAFYAYPVHDGNGHKQYRDLGMRGAFDDVIDGSYAEWDYEQLLDVDPDILLFQYG
;
A
#
# COMPACT_ATOMS: atom_id res chain seq x y z
N MET A 1 -8.01 -47.54 -15.22
CA MET A 1 -9.44 -47.34 -14.97
C MET A 1 -9.64 -47.16 -13.50
N SER A 2 -9.65 -45.92 -13.08
CA SER A 2 -10.35 -45.47 -11.89
C SER A 2 -10.20 -43.95 -11.86
N ASP A 3 -11.27 -43.32 -12.28
CA ASP A 3 -11.49 -41.88 -12.14
C ASP A 3 -11.55 -41.56 -10.66
N ASN A 4 -10.80 -40.59 -10.20
CA ASN A 4 -11.00 -40.02 -8.89
C ASN A 4 -11.32 -38.52 -9.01
N ASP A 5 -12.55 -38.26 -8.69
CA ASP A 5 -13.37 -37.08 -8.81
C ASP A 5 -12.82 -35.97 -7.90
N THR A 6 -12.40 -34.86 -8.48
CA THR A 6 -11.92 -33.68 -7.78
C THR A 6 -13.06 -32.67 -7.64
N THR A 7 -13.99 -32.92 -6.70
CA THR A 7 -15.09 -31.99 -6.40
C THR A 7 -15.23 -31.68 -4.91
N ALA A 8 -14.15 -31.31 -4.24
CA ALA A 8 -14.21 -30.96 -2.81
C ALA A 8 -13.90 -29.49 -2.47
N ASP A 9 -13.51 -28.63 -3.43
CA ASP A 9 -12.91 -27.34 -3.09
C ASP A 9 -13.76 -26.07 -3.36
N ALA A 10 -15.00 -26.24 -3.85
CA ALA A 10 -15.84 -25.08 -4.18
C ALA A 10 -16.79 -24.64 -3.03
N ARG A 11 -16.84 -25.35 -1.90
CA ARG A 11 -17.79 -25.05 -0.82
C ARG A 11 -17.26 -24.21 0.33
N THR A 12 -15.95 -24.12 0.47
CA THR A 12 -15.33 -23.43 1.63
C THR A 12 -15.23 -21.93 1.42
N ARG A 13 -15.01 -21.45 0.20
CA ARG A 13 -14.90 -20.02 -0.13
C ARG A 13 -16.21 -19.24 -0.01
N ARG A 14 -17.35 -19.91 -0.22
CA ARG A 14 -18.68 -19.29 -0.14
C ARG A 14 -19.24 -19.16 1.30
N ALA A 15 -18.67 -19.86 2.26
CA ALA A 15 -19.07 -19.77 3.65
C ALA A 15 -18.39 -18.60 4.38
N TYR A 16 -17.16 -18.23 3.99
CA TYR A 16 -16.42 -17.12 4.60
C TYR A 16 -17.02 -15.74 4.27
N LEU A 17 -17.54 -15.55 3.06
CA LEU A 17 -18.19 -14.30 2.63
C LEU A 17 -19.57 -14.05 3.27
N LYS A 18 -20.16 -15.03 3.96
CA LYS A 18 -21.46 -14.87 4.64
C LYS A 18 -21.37 -14.36 6.07
N TYR A 19 -20.19 -14.38 6.67
CA TYR A 19 -19.99 -13.91 8.06
C TYR A 19 -19.42 -12.50 8.17
N SER A 20 -18.80 -11.97 7.11
CA SER A 20 -18.28 -10.59 7.06
C SER A 20 -19.30 -9.52 6.66
N GLY A 21 -20.54 -9.90 6.32
CA GLY A 21 -21.59 -8.99 5.87
C GLY A 21 -22.59 -8.52 6.95
N ALA A 22 -22.38 -8.82 8.22
CA ALA A 22 -23.41 -8.61 9.25
C ALA A 22 -23.11 -7.50 10.29
N VAL A 23 -22.04 -6.74 10.15
CA VAL A 23 -21.65 -5.72 11.15
C VAL A 23 -21.71 -4.27 10.63
N ILE A 24 -21.98 -4.04 9.35
CA ILE A 24 -22.16 -2.67 8.81
C ILE A 24 -23.60 -2.50 8.34
N GLY A 25 -24.53 -2.31 9.28
CA GLY A 25 -25.94 -2.07 8.95
C GLY A 25 -26.78 -1.70 10.16
N GLY A 26 -26.43 -0.67 10.88
CA GLY A 26 -27.27 -0.23 12.00
C GLY A 26 -26.91 1.17 12.50
N GLY A 27 -27.51 2.17 11.89
CA GLY A 27 -27.58 3.44 12.55
C GLY A 27 -27.29 4.67 11.69
N LEU A 28 -28.29 5.12 10.93
CA LEU A 28 -28.56 6.56 10.66
C LEU A 28 -29.83 6.67 9.79
N LEU A 29 -30.99 6.44 10.37
CA LEU A 29 -32.27 6.98 9.88
C LEU A 29 -33.13 7.38 11.08
N ALA A 30 -33.00 8.62 11.50
CA ALA A 30 -34.03 9.37 12.21
C ALA A 30 -34.23 10.63 11.38
N GLY A 31 -35.23 10.78 10.60
CA GLY A 31 -36.62 10.99 10.83
C GLY A 31 -36.91 12.48 10.93
N CYS A 32 -37.39 13.12 9.86
CA CYS A 32 -38.30 14.25 10.00
C CYS A 32 -39.33 14.21 8.86
N THR A 33 -40.53 13.73 9.26
CA THR A 33 -41.77 13.96 8.54
C THR A 33 -42.26 15.35 8.87
N GLY A 34 -42.67 16.11 7.84
CA GLY A 34 -43.35 17.39 7.99
C GLY A 34 -44.07 17.73 6.68
N ASP A 35 -45.37 17.41 6.66
CA ASP A 35 -46.32 17.83 5.65
C ASP A 35 -46.50 19.35 5.61
N ALA A 36 -46.71 19.91 4.45
CA ALA A 36 -47.93 20.64 4.11
C ALA A 36 -47.79 21.52 2.85
N ASP A 37 -48.64 21.22 1.89
CA ASP A 37 -49.35 22.08 0.92
C ASP A 37 -49.04 23.58 0.85
N SER A 38 -48.81 24.07 -0.37
CA SER A 38 -49.75 24.91 -1.09
C SER A 38 -49.15 25.60 -2.31
N GLN A 39 -49.88 25.43 -3.39
CA GLN A 39 -49.89 26.11 -4.68
C GLN A 39 -49.57 27.63 -4.67
N SER A 40 -48.88 28.07 -5.68
CA SER A 40 -49.37 29.05 -6.68
C SER A 40 -48.28 29.45 -7.69
N THR A 41 -48.56 29.20 -8.96
CA THR A 41 -48.06 29.92 -10.15
C THR A 41 -49.05 31.08 -10.39
N PRO A 42 -48.78 32.16 -11.16
CA PRO A 42 -47.80 32.40 -12.23
C PRO A 42 -47.16 33.80 -12.26
N ALA A 43 -46.16 34.04 -13.08
CA ALA A 43 -46.19 35.03 -14.15
C ALA A 43 -44.81 35.16 -14.84
N ALA A 44 -44.86 35.07 -16.14
CA ALA A 44 -43.80 35.37 -17.08
C ALA A 44 -43.49 36.88 -17.12
N THR A 45 -42.25 37.23 -17.32
CA THR A 45 -41.88 38.46 -18.05
C THR A 45 -40.56 38.26 -18.78
N ASP A 46 -40.57 38.69 -20.03
CA ASP A 46 -39.66 38.57 -21.13
C ASP A 46 -38.27 39.19 -20.93
N SER A 47 -37.36 38.65 -21.76
CA SER A 47 -36.34 39.34 -22.55
C SER A 47 -35.16 39.99 -21.85
N ASP A 48 -33.95 39.35 -22.06
CA ASP A 48 -32.94 40.05 -22.89
C ASP A 48 -31.90 39.07 -23.40
N THR A 49 -31.91 38.91 -24.73
CA THR A 49 -30.86 38.20 -25.47
C THR A 49 -29.62 39.07 -25.50
N SER A 50 -28.62 38.73 -24.69
CA SER A 50 -27.24 39.23 -24.89
C SER A 50 -26.42 38.15 -25.57
N THR A 51 -26.14 38.41 -26.85
CA THR A 51 -25.17 37.63 -27.65
C THR A 51 -23.79 37.77 -27.03
N ALA A 52 -23.33 36.74 -26.33
CA ALA A 52 -21.94 36.66 -25.90
C ALA A 52 -21.09 36.25 -27.11
N THR A 53 -20.24 37.16 -27.50
CA THR A 53 -19.16 36.93 -28.48
C THR A 53 -18.17 35.93 -27.85
N ASP A 54 -18.01 34.76 -28.45
CA ASP A 54 -16.96 33.79 -28.12
C ASP A 54 -15.58 34.45 -28.29
N THR A 55 -14.96 34.78 -27.16
CA THR A 55 -13.54 35.06 -27.09
C THR A 55 -12.81 33.73 -27.17
N PRO A 56 -11.82 33.54 -28.08
CA PRO A 56 -11.06 32.32 -28.13
C PRO A 56 -10.42 32.08 -26.75
N GLY A 57 -10.72 30.91 -26.16
CA GLY A 57 -10.24 30.52 -24.88
C GLY A 57 -8.72 30.61 -24.84
N ALA A 58 -8.20 31.34 -23.87
CA ALA A 58 -6.79 31.25 -23.52
C ALA A 58 -6.49 29.80 -23.14
N THR A 59 -5.56 29.17 -23.84
CA THR A 59 -4.94 27.92 -23.43
C THR A 59 -4.43 28.14 -22.01
N PRO A 60 -4.78 27.30 -21.02
CA PRO A 60 -4.23 27.44 -19.69
C PRO A 60 -2.72 27.32 -19.80
N THR A 61 -2.01 28.37 -19.43
CA THR A 61 -0.58 28.32 -19.20
C THR A 61 -0.37 27.33 -18.07
N PRO A 62 0.50 26.32 -18.18
CA PRO A 62 0.84 25.45 -17.06
C PRO A 62 1.20 26.32 -15.88
N ALA A 63 0.58 26.12 -14.74
CA ALA A 63 0.99 26.76 -13.51
C ALA A 63 2.41 26.26 -13.24
N THR A 64 3.40 27.10 -13.37
CA THR A 64 4.75 26.83 -12.89
C THR A 64 4.66 26.78 -11.38
N SER A 65 4.60 25.56 -10.82
CA SER A 65 4.80 25.37 -9.40
C SER A 65 6.21 25.82 -9.04
N GLU A 66 6.39 26.52 -7.92
CA GLU A 66 7.74 26.81 -7.44
C GLU A 66 8.41 25.47 -7.06
N PRO A 67 9.72 25.32 -7.28
CA PRO A 67 10.47 24.13 -6.86
C PRO A 67 10.26 23.87 -5.36
N TYR A 68 10.14 22.61 -4.99
CA TYR A 68 9.97 22.19 -3.61
C TYR A 68 10.86 20.99 -3.29
N THR A 69 11.08 20.72 -2.01
CA THR A 69 12.00 19.68 -1.55
C THR A 69 11.29 18.73 -0.61
N VAL A 70 11.52 17.42 -0.81
CA VAL A 70 11.08 16.35 0.11
C VAL A 70 12.34 15.65 0.62
N SER A 71 12.39 15.36 1.91
CA SER A 71 13.53 14.68 2.53
C SER A 71 13.14 13.30 3.06
N MET A 72 13.81 12.27 2.56
CA MET A 72 13.63 10.88 3.00
C MET A 72 14.99 10.16 2.98
N GLU A 73 15.37 9.53 4.11
CA GLU A 73 16.54 8.66 4.10
C GLU A 73 16.27 7.34 3.35
N PRO A 74 17.27 6.78 2.66
CA PRO A 74 18.68 7.19 2.62
C PRO A 74 19.00 8.33 1.64
N MET A 75 18.06 8.78 0.80
CA MET A 75 18.30 9.77 -0.28
C MET A 75 18.61 11.18 0.24
N GLY A 76 18.13 11.53 1.45
CA GLY A 76 18.22 12.89 1.95
C GLY A 76 17.23 13.84 1.26
N GLU A 77 17.68 15.07 0.97
CA GLU A 77 16.86 16.10 0.33
C GLU A 77 16.80 15.91 -1.19
N VAL A 78 15.60 15.74 -1.72
CA VAL A 78 15.30 15.63 -3.14
C VAL A 78 14.46 16.82 -3.57
N THR A 79 14.93 17.58 -4.58
CA THR A 79 14.24 18.75 -5.11
C THR A 79 13.46 18.40 -6.37
N PHE A 80 12.20 18.81 -6.39
CA PHE A 80 11.28 18.66 -7.52
C PHE A 80 11.04 20.03 -8.15
N GLU A 81 11.30 20.17 -9.45
CA GLU A 81 11.03 21.41 -10.22
C GLU A 81 9.53 21.56 -10.54
N SER A 82 8.81 20.47 -10.55
CA SER A 82 7.34 20.39 -10.72
C SER A 82 6.81 19.13 -10.05
N VAL A 83 5.49 19.06 -9.85
CA VAL A 83 4.84 17.83 -9.37
C VAL A 83 5.05 16.74 -10.42
N PRO A 84 5.54 15.54 -10.03
CA PRO A 84 5.70 14.41 -10.95
C PRO A 84 4.39 14.00 -11.59
N GLU A 85 4.37 13.85 -12.90
CA GLU A 85 3.22 13.34 -13.66
C GLU A 85 3.40 11.86 -14.01
N ARG A 86 4.66 11.40 -14.11
CA ARG A 86 5.01 10.01 -14.41
C ARG A 86 5.89 9.45 -13.30
N TRP A 87 5.54 8.28 -12.81
CA TRP A 87 6.26 7.65 -11.71
C TRP A 87 6.39 6.15 -11.88
N MET A 88 7.39 5.57 -11.25
CA MET A 88 7.55 4.14 -11.12
C MET A 88 7.81 3.75 -9.67
N ALA A 89 7.54 2.52 -9.31
CA ALA A 89 7.77 2.02 -7.97
C ALA A 89 8.39 0.61 -7.97
N TYR A 90 8.90 0.23 -6.79
CA TYR A 90 9.36 -1.14 -6.57
C TYR A 90 8.20 -2.13 -6.76
N PHE A 91 7.14 -2.00 -5.96
CA PHE A 91 5.86 -2.70 -6.08
C PHE A 91 4.84 -2.08 -5.11
N SER A 92 3.91 -2.86 -4.55
CA SER A 92 2.72 -2.38 -3.86
C SER A 92 2.93 -1.27 -2.82
N THR A 93 3.95 -1.30 -1.96
CA THR A 93 4.03 -0.35 -0.83
C THR A 93 3.92 1.12 -1.26
N TYR A 94 4.86 1.62 -2.09
CA TYR A 94 4.81 3.00 -2.59
C TYR A 94 3.80 3.16 -3.73
N GLY A 95 3.57 2.09 -4.49
CA GLY A 95 2.56 2.11 -5.54
C GLY A 95 1.15 2.27 -4.98
N ASP A 96 0.79 1.57 -3.90
CA ASP A 96 -0.51 1.74 -3.23
C ASP A 96 -0.67 3.16 -2.67
N MET A 97 0.40 3.75 -2.11
CA MET A 97 0.39 5.14 -1.66
C MET A 97 0.08 6.10 -2.81
N ALA A 98 0.79 5.98 -3.94
CA ALA A 98 0.58 6.83 -5.11
C ALA A 98 -0.82 6.64 -5.70
N ILE A 99 -1.34 5.41 -5.77
CA ILE A 99 -2.71 5.12 -6.23
C ILE A 99 -3.74 5.74 -5.27
N ALA A 100 -3.55 5.63 -3.95
CA ALA A 100 -4.42 6.25 -2.96
C ALA A 100 -4.44 7.78 -3.07
N LEU A 101 -3.32 8.38 -3.48
CA LEU A 101 -3.21 9.81 -3.79
C LEU A 101 -3.81 10.20 -5.15
N GLY A 102 -4.35 9.23 -5.91
CA GLY A 102 -4.99 9.48 -7.21
C GLY A 102 -4.02 9.57 -8.38
N GLN A 103 -2.82 9.05 -8.25
CA GLN A 103 -1.76 9.15 -9.25
C GLN A 103 -1.69 7.91 -10.17
N LEU A 104 -2.74 7.07 -10.22
CA LEU A 104 -2.74 5.82 -11.01
C LEU A 104 -2.39 6.06 -12.48
N ASP A 105 -2.94 7.11 -13.10
CA ASP A 105 -2.72 7.43 -14.52
C ASP A 105 -1.25 7.74 -14.85
N GLY A 106 -0.47 8.12 -13.85
CA GLY A 106 0.97 8.42 -13.99
C GLY A 106 1.89 7.21 -13.87
N LEU A 107 1.37 6.03 -13.54
CA LEU A 107 2.17 4.82 -13.37
C LEU A 107 2.84 4.41 -14.69
N ALA A 108 4.17 4.51 -14.74
CA ALA A 108 4.97 4.25 -15.93
C ALA A 108 5.62 2.86 -15.93
N GLY A 109 5.87 2.28 -14.76
CA GLY A 109 6.49 0.97 -14.63
C GLY A 109 6.63 0.51 -13.19
N LEU A 110 6.91 -0.77 -13.03
CA LEU A 110 7.13 -1.42 -11.73
C LEU A 110 8.35 -2.33 -11.81
N ILE A 111 9.13 -2.42 -10.72
CA ILE A 111 10.16 -3.46 -10.66
C ILE A 111 9.50 -4.83 -10.68
N PHE A 112 8.43 -5.03 -9.90
CA PHE A 112 7.60 -6.22 -9.95
C PHE A 112 6.14 -5.86 -10.13
N THR A 113 5.44 -6.52 -11.05
CA THR A 113 3.98 -6.47 -11.22
C THR A 113 3.28 -7.62 -10.50
N GLU A 114 4.01 -8.71 -10.24
CA GLU A 114 3.50 -9.89 -9.55
C GLU A 114 3.37 -9.63 -8.03
N ASN A 115 2.56 -10.44 -7.37
CA ASN A 115 2.32 -10.39 -5.92
C ASN A 115 1.63 -9.13 -5.39
N TRP A 116 1.08 -8.30 -6.26
CA TRP A 116 0.23 -7.19 -5.84
C TRP A 116 -1.17 -7.71 -5.50
N PRO A 117 -1.73 -7.38 -4.35
CA PRO A 117 -3.03 -7.95 -3.92
C PRO A 117 -4.20 -7.25 -4.60
N MET A 118 -4.36 -7.45 -5.92
CA MET A 118 -5.36 -6.80 -6.78
C MET A 118 -6.80 -6.94 -6.26
N ALA A 119 -7.11 -8.03 -5.55
CA ALA A 119 -8.44 -8.24 -4.99
C ALA A 119 -8.90 -7.15 -4.01
N PHE A 120 -8.00 -6.36 -3.46
CA PHE A 120 -8.37 -5.22 -2.61
C PHE A 120 -8.91 -4.07 -3.44
N PHE A 121 -8.38 -3.82 -4.62
CA PHE A 121 -8.89 -2.79 -5.52
C PHE A 121 -10.28 -3.15 -6.06
N ASP A 122 -10.53 -4.43 -6.34
CA ASP A 122 -11.85 -4.93 -6.76
C ASP A 122 -12.97 -4.65 -5.74
N ALA A 123 -12.59 -4.46 -4.47
CA ALA A 123 -13.54 -4.15 -3.39
C ALA A 123 -13.86 -2.65 -3.26
N ILE A 124 -13.11 -1.78 -3.94
CA ILE A 124 -13.29 -0.33 -3.87
C ILE A 124 -14.20 0.10 -5.03
N PRO A 125 -15.38 0.71 -4.74
CA PRO A 125 -16.28 1.17 -5.79
C PRO A 125 -15.60 2.18 -6.73
N ASP A 126 -15.87 2.04 -8.03
CA ASP A 126 -15.38 2.92 -9.09
C ASP A 126 -13.85 2.98 -9.24
N MET A 127 -13.13 2.02 -8.66
CA MET A 127 -11.70 1.85 -8.85
C MET A 127 -11.44 0.65 -9.77
N ASP A 128 -10.81 0.91 -10.91
CA ASP A 128 -10.37 -0.11 -11.87
C ASP A 128 -8.85 -0.01 -12.01
N VAL A 129 -8.14 -0.95 -11.41
CA VAL A 129 -6.67 -1.00 -11.44
C VAL A 129 -6.25 -2.25 -12.20
N THR A 130 -5.45 -2.07 -13.23
CA THR A 130 -4.82 -3.16 -13.97
C THR A 130 -3.37 -2.82 -14.27
N PHE A 131 -2.53 -3.84 -14.30
CA PHE A 131 -1.11 -3.71 -14.64
C PHE A 131 -0.74 -4.44 -15.93
N ASP A 132 -1.73 -4.88 -16.72
CA ASP A 132 -1.51 -5.66 -17.94
C ASP A 132 -0.60 -4.94 -18.96
N ASP A 133 -0.69 -3.61 -19.01
CA ASP A 133 0.11 -2.76 -19.91
C ASP A 133 1.28 -2.06 -19.20
N ILE A 134 1.53 -2.35 -17.92
CA ILE A 134 2.60 -1.72 -17.14
C ILE A 134 3.90 -2.51 -17.30
N PRO A 135 4.99 -1.89 -17.77
CA PRO A 135 6.28 -2.54 -17.88
C PRO A 135 6.80 -3.07 -16.54
N GLN A 136 7.24 -4.33 -16.51
CA GLN A 136 7.99 -4.89 -15.41
C GLN A 136 9.49 -4.81 -15.73
N LEU A 137 10.28 -4.25 -14.80
CA LEU A 137 11.70 -4.05 -15.00
C LEU A 137 12.54 -5.26 -14.60
N MET A 138 12.06 -6.05 -13.63
CA MET A 138 12.74 -7.28 -13.24
C MET A 138 12.45 -8.39 -14.26
N GLY A 139 13.49 -8.90 -14.87
CA GLY A 139 13.46 -10.02 -15.81
C GLY A 139 14.43 -11.13 -15.43
N GLU A 140 14.60 -12.14 -16.30
CA GLU A 140 15.57 -13.23 -16.10
C GLU A 140 17.02 -12.76 -15.98
N GLY A 141 17.35 -11.56 -16.51
CA GLY A 141 18.68 -10.95 -16.47
C GLY A 141 18.91 -9.94 -15.35
N GLY A 142 17.97 -9.81 -14.42
CA GLY A 142 17.98 -8.78 -13.39
C GLY A 142 17.10 -7.57 -13.74
N ILE A 143 17.38 -6.43 -13.13
CA ILE A 143 16.63 -5.17 -13.34
C ILE A 143 17.22 -4.44 -14.56
N ASP A 144 16.39 -4.19 -15.56
CA ASP A 144 16.80 -3.55 -16.82
C ASP A 144 16.97 -2.04 -16.66
N LYS A 145 18.22 -1.57 -16.73
CA LYS A 145 18.56 -0.15 -16.67
C LYS A 145 18.03 0.64 -17.87
N GLU A 146 18.01 0.06 -19.07
CA GLU A 146 17.54 0.75 -20.27
C GLU A 146 16.05 1.09 -20.16
N ALA A 147 15.27 0.25 -19.45
CA ALA A 147 13.87 0.48 -19.22
C ALA A 147 13.59 1.79 -18.45
N PHE A 148 14.47 2.22 -17.55
CA PHE A 148 14.32 3.53 -16.87
C PHE A 148 14.35 4.68 -17.85
N TYR A 149 15.23 4.64 -18.84
CA TYR A 149 15.29 5.66 -19.88
C TYR A 149 14.08 5.65 -20.81
N GLU A 150 13.60 4.44 -21.15
CA GLU A 150 12.42 4.29 -22.01
C GLU A 150 11.15 4.77 -21.32
N MET A 151 11.01 4.52 -20.02
CA MET A 151 9.86 4.99 -19.25
C MET A 151 9.86 6.50 -19.07
N GLY A 152 11.03 7.13 -18.86
CA GLY A 152 11.14 8.55 -18.62
C GLY A 152 10.29 9.02 -17.45
N SER A 153 10.41 8.35 -16.30
CA SER A 153 9.66 8.70 -15.07
C SER A 153 10.23 9.95 -14.43
N ASP A 154 9.35 10.82 -13.93
CA ASP A 154 9.72 12.04 -13.20
C ASP A 154 10.20 11.74 -11.78
N VAL A 155 9.83 10.58 -11.24
CA VAL A 155 10.28 10.08 -9.92
C VAL A 155 10.28 8.55 -9.88
N HIS A 156 11.25 8.00 -9.14
CA HIS A 156 11.41 6.58 -8.92
C HIS A 156 11.24 6.28 -7.42
N LEU A 157 10.17 5.56 -7.06
CA LEU A 157 9.76 5.32 -5.68
C LEU A 157 10.27 3.95 -5.19
N PHE A 158 11.53 3.89 -4.81
CA PHE A 158 12.16 2.71 -4.23
C PHE A 158 13.41 3.08 -3.41
N ASP A 159 13.83 2.15 -2.56
CA ASP A 159 15.09 2.23 -1.83
C ASP A 159 16.21 1.61 -2.66
N PRO A 160 17.25 2.35 -3.06
CA PRO A 160 18.33 1.83 -3.89
C PRO A 160 19.15 0.74 -3.18
N ASN A 161 19.32 0.80 -1.85
CA ASN A 161 20.01 -0.27 -1.13
C ASN A 161 19.26 -1.59 -1.22
N PHE A 162 17.93 -1.54 -1.20
CA PHE A 162 17.12 -2.74 -1.38
C PHE A 162 17.18 -3.26 -2.82
N VAL A 163 17.26 -2.39 -3.81
CA VAL A 163 17.46 -2.79 -5.21
C VAL A 163 18.80 -3.53 -5.38
N GLN A 164 19.87 -3.08 -4.73
CA GLN A 164 21.16 -3.79 -4.73
C GLN A 164 21.10 -5.17 -4.05
N VAL A 165 20.21 -5.37 -3.10
CA VAL A 165 19.95 -6.71 -2.50
C VAL A 165 19.25 -7.64 -3.49
N LEU A 166 18.39 -7.09 -4.35
CA LEU A 166 17.67 -7.87 -5.38
C LEU A 166 18.54 -8.18 -6.59
N ASP A 167 19.39 -7.26 -6.96
CA ASP A 167 20.28 -7.35 -8.12
C ASP A 167 21.63 -6.70 -7.78
N ASP A 168 22.60 -7.55 -7.42
CA ASP A 168 23.94 -7.15 -7.00
C ASP A 168 24.80 -6.56 -8.14
N THR A 169 24.28 -6.53 -9.34
CA THR A 169 24.94 -5.86 -10.48
C THR A 169 24.71 -4.35 -10.49
N TRP A 170 23.73 -3.83 -9.74
CA TRP A 170 23.48 -2.41 -9.59
C TRP A 170 24.43 -1.75 -8.59
N THR A 171 24.94 -0.60 -8.96
CA THR A 171 25.90 0.18 -8.17
C THR A 171 25.37 1.57 -7.85
N ASP A 172 25.99 2.26 -6.90
CA ASP A 172 25.68 3.65 -6.60
C ASP A 172 25.87 4.58 -7.81
N GLU A 173 26.81 4.23 -8.71
CA GLU A 173 27.04 4.98 -9.96
C GLU A 173 25.84 4.83 -10.91
N ASP A 174 25.20 3.67 -10.96
CA ASP A 174 24.01 3.42 -11.78
C ASP A 174 22.81 4.24 -11.28
N PHE A 175 22.61 4.30 -9.97
CA PHE A 175 21.54 5.15 -9.41
C PHE A 175 21.81 6.64 -9.61
N ALA A 176 23.06 7.07 -9.47
CA ALA A 176 23.44 8.45 -9.77
C ALA A 176 23.20 8.77 -11.25
N GLU A 177 23.53 7.87 -12.16
CA GLU A 177 23.27 8.02 -13.60
C GLU A 177 21.77 8.18 -13.90
N ILE A 178 20.90 7.34 -13.30
CA ILE A 178 19.45 7.44 -13.46
C ILE A 178 18.93 8.75 -12.87
N THR A 179 19.39 9.14 -11.69
CA THR A 179 18.99 10.39 -11.04
C THR A 179 19.35 11.62 -11.89
N ASP A 180 20.56 11.63 -12.47
CA ASP A 180 21.07 12.75 -13.24
C ASP A 180 20.44 12.89 -14.64
N ASN A 181 20.01 11.77 -15.25
CA ASN A 181 19.59 11.75 -16.65
C ASN A 181 18.11 11.44 -16.88
N VAL A 182 17.41 10.86 -15.90
CA VAL A 182 16.00 10.48 -16.02
C VAL A 182 15.17 11.22 -14.99
N GLY A 183 15.34 10.93 -13.71
CA GLY A 183 14.59 11.55 -12.61
C GLY A 183 15.07 11.08 -11.25
N PRO A 184 14.73 11.81 -10.19
CA PRO A 184 15.18 11.51 -8.84
C PRO A 184 14.65 10.16 -8.33
N ILE A 185 15.41 9.58 -7.40
CA ILE A 185 15.02 8.41 -6.63
C ILE A 185 14.62 8.88 -5.22
N LEU A 186 13.50 8.41 -4.72
CA LEU A 186 13.03 8.65 -3.36
C LEU A 186 12.36 7.39 -2.82
N GLY A 187 12.83 6.87 -1.70
CA GLY A 187 12.22 5.71 -1.06
C GLY A 187 13.05 5.17 0.09
N ASN A 188 12.43 4.34 0.89
CA ASN A 188 13.00 3.67 2.05
C ASN A 188 12.39 2.28 2.16
N SER A 189 13.17 1.28 2.53
CA SER A 189 12.65 -0.07 2.72
C SER A 189 11.91 -0.17 4.05
N ILE A 190 10.60 0.10 4.03
CA ILE A 190 9.76 0.17 5.23
C ILE A 190 9.06 -1.15 5.58
N ARG A 191 9.23 -2.21 4.78
CA ARG A 191 8.52 -3.47 5.01
C ARG A 191 8.99 -4.15 6.30
N ARG A 192 10.32 -4.26 6.48
CA ARG A 192 10.99 -4.80 7.66
C ARG A 192 12.47 -4.38 7.64
N ARG A 193 13.10 -4.31 8.79
CA ARG A 193 14.56 -4.27 8.85
C ARG A 193 15.06 -5.67 8.58
N THR A 194 15.85 -5.83 7.53
CA THR A 194 16.29 -7.16 7.12
C THR A 194 17.75 -7.43 7.45
N ASP A 195 18.59 -6.43 7.33
CA ASP A 195 20.04 -6.63 7.36
C ASP A 195 20.78 -5.37 7.84
N ASP A 196 22.09 -5.51 8.05
CA ASP A 196 23.00 -4.46 8.51
C ASP A 196 23.07 -3.25 7.54
N TRP A 197 22.72 -3.44 6.26
CA TRP A 197 22.69 -2.35 5.29
C TRP A 197 21.62 -1.30 5.58
N HIS A 198 20.55 -1.65 6.31
CA HIS A 198 19.48 -0.73 6.69
C HIS A 198 19.82 -0.08 8.05
N ASP A 199 20.88 0.71 8.11
CA ASP A 199 21.37 1.39 9.31
C ASP A 199 20.89 2.84 9.44
N TYR A 200 20.07 3.33 8.47
CA TYR A 200 19.45 4.66 8.47
C TYR A 200 18.04 4.62 9.07
N ARG A 201 17.38 5.80 9.11
CA ARG A 201 16.04 5.95 9.66
C ARG A 201 15.06 4.98 8.99
N TYR A 202 14.29 4.33 9.83
CA TYR A 202 13.18 3.47 9.41
C TYR A 202 11.85 4.22 9.59
N TYR A 203 11.07 4.35 8.52
CA TYR A 203 9.79 5.05 8.56
C TYR A 203 8.63 4.07 8.79
N SER A 204 7.65 4.50 9.56
CA SER A 204 6.36 3.81 9.58
C SER A 204 5.64 3.97 8.23
N LEU A 205 4.61 3.14 7.98
CA LEU A 205 3.82 3.21 6.75
C LEU A 205 3.27 4.63 6.51
N TYR A 206 2.69 5.26 7.55
CA TYR A 206 2.05 6.56 7.43
C TYR A 206 3.04 7.72 7.39
N GLU A 207 4.21 7.61 8.04
CA GLU A 207 5.30 8.59 7.85
C GLU A 207 5.82 8.59 6.41
N ALA A 208 6.02 7.39 5.83
CA ALA A 208 6.42 7.28 4.43
C ALA A 208 5.30 7.79 3.49
N PHE A 209 4.03 7.47 3.77
CA PHE A 209 2.90 7.92 2.98
C PHE A 209 2.75 9.44 2.99
N GLU A 210 2.97 10.10 4.14
CA GLU A 210 2.99 11.56 4.23
C GLU A 210 4.06 12.19 3.31
N LEU A 211 5.27 11.60 3.27
CA LEU A 211 6.33 12.08 2.38
C LEU A 211 6.00 11.85 0.91
N ILE A 212 5.36 10.75 0.55
CA ILE A 212 4.88 10.51 -0.83
C ILE A 212 3.76 11.50 -1.19
N ALA A 213 2.89 11.85 -0.24
CA ALA A 213 1.90 12.89 -0.46
C ALA A 213 2.54 14.28 -0.69
N ASP A 214 3.66 14.58 -0.04
CA ASP A 214 4.44 15.78 -0.30
C ASP A 214 5.08 15.77 -1.70
N VAL A 215 5.55 14.60 -2.19
CA VAL A 215 6.05 14.44 -3.56
C VAL A 215 4.98 14.83 -4.59
N PHE A 216 3.76 14.32 -4.43
CA PHE A 216 2.65 14.56 -5.37
C PHE A 216 1.81 15.80 -5.03
N GLN A 217 2.15 16.52 -3.95
CA GLN A 217 1.38 17.68 -3.44
C GLN A 217 -0.10 17.34 -3.15
N GLU A 218 -0.36 16.12 -2.67
CA GLU A 218 -1.69 15.56 -2.39
C GLU A 218 -1.95 15.36 -0.89
N ARG A 219 -1.51 16.31 -0.08
CA ARG A 219 -1.59 16.23 1.39
C ARG A 219 -3.03 16.08 1.89
N GLU A 220 -4.00 16.76 1.26
CA GLU A 220 -5.42 16.66 1.64
C GLU A 220 -5.95 15.22 1.49
N ARG A 221 -5.52 14.51 0.45
CA ARG A 221 -5.91 13.10 0.25
C ARG A 221 -5.25 12.19 1.27
N TYR A 222 -3.98 12.43 1.57
CA TYR A 222 -3.28 11.71 2.64
C TYR A 222 -4.01 11.88 3.98
N GLU A 223 -4.32 13.12 4.38
CA GLU A 223 -5.01 13.41 5.63
C GLU A 223 -6.36 12.68 5.71
N ALA A 224 -7.13 12.66 4.62
CA ALA A 224 -8.41 11.94 4.57
C ALA A 224 -8.25 10.42 4.78
N VAL A 225 -7.19 9.80 4.22
CA VAL A 225 -6.90 8.38 4.42
C VAL A 225 -6.37 8.11 5.84
N ALA A 226 -5.50 8.98 6.34
CA ALA A 226 -4.96 8.88 7.70
C ALA A 226 -6.06 9.00 8.76
N ASP A 227 -6.98 9.96 8.61
CA ASP A 227 -8.12 10.14 9.52
C ASP A 227 -9.06 8.92 9.53
N LEU A 228 -9.28 8.31 8.36
CA LEU A 228 -10.08 7.08 8.24
C LEU A 228 -9.39 5.91 8.99
N HIS A 229 -8.09 5.77 8.78
CA HIS A 229 -7.28 4.74 9.46
C HIS A 229 -7.29 4.94 10.98
N ASP A 230 -7.06 6.16 11.47
CA ASP A 230 -7.04 6.47 12.90
C ASP A 230 -8.40 6.23 13.55
N SER A 231 -9.49 6.52 12.83
CA SER A 231 -10.85 6.20 13.26
C SER A 231 -11.04 4.69 13.40
N LEU A 232 -10.59 3.91 12.42
CA LEU A 232 -10.64 2.44 12.45
C LEU A 232 -9.82 1.87 13.62
N LEU A 233 -8.59 2.37 13.83
CA LEU A 233 -7.76 1.92 14.96
C LEU A 233 -8.41 2.24 16.31
N SER A 234 -9.06 3.40 16.42
CA SER A 234 -9.78 3.78 17.64
C SER A 234 -10.96 2.84 17.93
N GLU A 235 -11.68 2.41 16.89
CA GLU A 235 -12.78 1.44 17.03
C GLU A 235 -12.27 0.05 17.42
N ILE A 236 -11.15 -0.38 16.83
CA ILE A 236 -10.50 -1.66 17.16
C ILE A 236 -10.06 -1.64 18.62
N ASP A 237 -9.30 -0.62 19.04
CA ASP A 237 -8.77 -0.50 20.41
C ASP A 237 -9.89 -0.49 21.46
N ALA A 238 -11.00 0.22 21.19
CA ALA A 238 -12.15 0.24 22.07
C ALA A 238 -12.84 -1.13 22.21
N GLY A 239 -12.68 -2.03 21.24
CA GLY A 239 -13.24 -3.38 21.24
C GLY A 239 -12.31 -4.46 21.80
N LEU A 240 -11.02 -4.16 21.95
CA LEU A 240 -10.04 -5.14 22.42
C LEU A 240 -10.18 -5.41 23.93
N PRO A 241 -10.00 -6.67 24.38
CA PRO A 241 -9.84 -6.98 25.80
C PRO A 241 -8.51 -6.38 26.32
N PRO A 242 -8.36 -6.28 27.66
CA PRO A 242 -7.06 -5.96 28.26
C PRO A 242 -5.94 -6.82 27.69
N GLU A 243 -4.76 -6.26 27.56
CA GLU A 243 -3.62 -6.94 26.89
C GLU A 243 -3.27 -8.29 27.51
N ASP A 244 -3.35 -8.40 28.84
CA ASP A 244 -3.09 -9.64 29.60
C ASP A 244 -4.16 -10.72 29.41
N GLU A 245 -5.33 -10.37 28.88
CA GLU A 245 -6.41 -11.29 28.54
C GLU A 245 -6.39 -11.71 27.05
N ARG A 246 -5.55 -11.07 26.22
CA ARG A 246 -5.45 -11.43 24.81
C ARG A 246 -4.64 -12.70 24.62
N PRO A 247 -5.03 -13.60 23.70
CA PRO A 247 -4.26 -14.79 23.40
C PRO A 247 -2.89 -14.44 22.80
N THR A 248 -1.90 -15.29 23.03
CA THR A 248 -0.62 -15.26 22.34
C THR A 248 -0.74 -15.89 20.96
N VAL A 249 -0.14 -15.30 19.96
CA VAL A 249 -0.26 -15.72 18.56
C VAL A 249 1.12 -16.01 17.97
N GLY A 250 1.30 -17.25 17.51
CA GLY A 250 2.48 -17.67 16.76
C GLY A 250 2.26 -17.46 15.27
N LEU A 251 3.12 -16.64 14.63
CA LEU A 251 3.11 -16.42 13.18
C LEU A 251 4.01 -17.42 12.47
N LEU A 252 3.46 -18.19 11.54
CA LEU A 252 4.19 -19.16 10.73
C LEU A 252 4.02 -18.89 9.24
N SER A 253 5.06 -19.19 8.43
CA SER A 253 4.92 -19.13 6.98
C SER A 253 4.18 -20.36 6.44
N ILE A 254 3.25 -20.16 5.51
CA ILE A 254 2.60 -21.26 4.78
C ILE A 254 3.57 -21.98 3.83
N ASN A 255 4.69 -21.33 3.47
CA ASN A 255 5.72 -21.89 2.59
C ASN A 255 6.72 -22.79 3.33
N SER A 256 6.42 -23.12 4.57
CA SER A 256 7.25 -23.99 5.42
C SER A 256 7.11 -25.47 5.05
N ASP A 257 8.14 -26.27 5.35
CA ASP A 257 8.12 -27.74 5.19
C ASP A 257 7.54 -28.41 6.46
N PHE A 258 6.23 -28.29 6.66
CA PHE A 258 5.57 -28.91 7.81
C PHE A 258 5.64 -30.43 7.82
N GLU A 259 5.74 -31.09 6.66
CA GLU A 259 5.89 -32.55 6.58
C GLU A 259 7.30 -32.98 6.99
N GLY A 260 8.32 -32.20 6.62
CA GLY A 260 9.71 -32.39 7.05
C GLY A 260 9.97 -31.95 8.49
N GLY A 261 9.02 -31.25 9.09
CA GLY A 261 9.09 -30.78 10.48
C GLY A 261 9.90 -29.50 10.65
N ALA A 262 10.13 -28.75 9.56
CA ALA A 262 10.80 -27.45 9.58
C ALA A 262 9.84 -26.33 9.13
N PHE A 263 9.80 -25.23 9.86
CA PHE A 263 8.97 -24.10 9.50
C PHE A 263 9.58 -22.77 9.91
N TYR A 264 9.19 -21.73 9.17
CA TYR A 264 9.60 -20.36 9.45
C TYR A 264 8.62 -19.72 10.42
N ALA A 265 9.15 -19.29 11.57
CA ALA A 265 8.46 -18.58 12.63
C ALA A 265 8.88 -17.11 12.63
N TYR A 266 7.93 -16.20 12.86
CA TYR A 266 8.13 -14.77 12.78
C TYR A 266 7.70 -14.06 14.06
N PRO A 267 8.53 -13.16 14.63
CA PRO A 267 8.06 -12.20 15.62
C PRO A 267 7.20 -11.13 14.93
N VAL A 268 6.37 -10.45 15.70
CA VAL A 268 5.62 -9.27 15.21
C VAL A 268 6.57 -8.06 15.23
N HIS A 269 7.24 -7.81 14.11
CA HIS A 269 8.23 -6.74 13.98
C HIS A 269 7.60 -5.37 13.64
N ASP A 270 8.39 -4.28 13.71
CA ASP A 270 7.92 -2.90 13.55
C ASP A 270 7.55 -2.53 12.11
N GLY A 271 8.02 -3.27 11.10
CA GLY A 271 7.79 -2.97 9.69
C GLY A 271 6.32 -2.99 9.27
N ASN A 272 6.02 -2.35 8.14
CA ASN A 272 4.66 -2.33 7.61
C ASN A 272 4.14 -3.72 7.23
N GLY A 273 5.02 -4.68 6.96
CA GLY A 273 4.63 -6.07 6.69
C GLY A 273 3.87 -6.76 7.83
N HIS A 274 4.08 -6.32 9.08
CA HIS A 274 3.35 -6.83 10.25
C HIS A 274 2.47 -5.76 10.94
N LYS A 275 2.26 -4.60 10.28
CA LYS A 275 1.45 -3.51 10.83
C LYS A 275 0.04 -3.97 11.22
N GLN A 276 -0.63 -4.75 10.37
CA GLN A 276 -1.97 -5.27 10.64
C GLN A 276 -2.07 -6.07 11.93
N TYR A 277 -1.03 -6.80 12.31
CA TYR A 277 -1.01 -7.58 13.55
C TYR A 277 -0.89 -6.67 14.77
N ARG A 278 -0.05 -5.64 14.69
CA ARG A 278 0.07 -4.63 15.75
C ARG A 278 -1.21 -3.81 15.90
N ASP A 279 -1.80 -3.38 14.79
CA ASP A 279 -3.05 -2.62 14.75
C ASP A 279 -4.23 -3.41 15.36
N LEU A 280 -4.22 -4.73 15.18
CA LEU A 280 -5.18 -5.64 15.82
C LEU A 280 -4.83 -5.96 17.27
N GLY A 281 -3.77 -5.37 17.83
CA GLY A 281 -3.33 -5.58 19.20
C GLY A 281 -2.92 -7.01 19.50
N MET A 282 -2.38 -7.74 18.51
CA MET A 282 -1.89 -9.10 18.71
C MET A 282 -0.69 -9.14 19.64
N ARG A 283 -0.64 -10.17 20.49
CA ARG A 283 0.53 -10.51 21.29
C ARG A 283 1.32 -11.58 20.55
N GLY A 284 2.45 -11.20 19.98
CA GLY A 284 3.32 -12.16 19.29
C GLY A 284 3.97 -13.12 20.27
N ALA A 285 3.72 -14.42 20.11
CA ALA A 285 4.28 -15.45 20.98
C ALA A 285 5.80 -15.60 20.81
N PHE A 286 6.33 -15.12 19.69
CA PHE A 286 7.74 -15.27 19.32
C PHE A 286 8.58 -14.01 19.51
N ASP A 287 7.95 -12.88 19.93
CA ASP A 287 8.60 -11.57 19.99
C ASP A 287 9.81 -11.53 20.93
N ASP A 288 9.77 -12.26 22.04
CA ASP A 288 10.84 -12.32 23.03
C ASP A 288 11.84 -13.47 22.81
N VAL A 289 11.59 -14.33 21.83
CA VAL A 289 12.39 -15.59 21.66
C VAL A 289 13.06 -15.70 20.28
N ILE A 290 12.67 -14.88 19.32
CA ILE A 290 13.31 -14.79 18.00
C ILE A 290 14.03 -13.46 17.89
N ASP A 291 15.36 -13.55 17.74
CA ASP A 291 16.22 -12.40 17.45
C ASP A 291 16.32 -12.26 15.93
N GLY A 292 15.87 -11.14 15.39
CA GLY A 292 15.85 -10.90 13.94
C GLY A 292 14.46 -11.01 13.32
N SER A 293 14.41 -11.11 11.99
CA SER A 293 13.15 -11.05 11.23
C SER A 293 12.37 -12.35 11.16
N TYR A 294 13.05 -13.49 11.35
CA TYR A 294 12.44 -14.82 11.43
C TYR A 294 13.44 -15.85 11.95
N ALA A 295 12.97 -17.03 12.32
CA ALA A 295 13.79 -18.20 12.60
C ALA A 295 13.20 -19.45 11.92
N GLU A 296 14.07 -20.40 11.56
CA GLU A 296 13.64 -21.74 11.18
C GLU A 296 13.56 -22.60 12.43
N TRP A 297 12.38 -23.14 12.72
CA TRP A 297 12.05 -23.90 13.90
C TRP A 297 11.55 -25.29 13.55
N ASP A 298 11.63 -26.17 14.55
CA ASP A 298 10.95 -27.47 14.55
C ASP A 298 9.76 -27.48 15.53
N TYR A 299 9.09 -28.62 15.61
CA TYR A 299 7.95 -28.80 16.52
C TYR A 299 8.31 -28.72 18.00
N GLU A 300 9.57 -29.03 18.37
CA GLU A 300 10.01 -28.98 19.77
C GLU A 300 10.06 -27.53 20.27
N GLN A 301 10.62 -26.63 19.47
CA GLN A 301 10.67 -25.20 19.77
C GLN A 301 9.27 -24.57 19.82
N LEU A 302 8.38 -24.95 18.88
CA LEU A 302 7.00 -24.48 18.90
C LEU A 302 6.24 -24.93 20.15
N LEU A 303 6.42 -26.19 20.57
CA LEU A 303 5.79 -26.74 21.76
C LEU A 303 6.35 -26.12 23.05
N ASP A 304 7.61 -25.71 23.07
CA ASP A 304 8.23 -25.07 24.23
C ASP A 304 7.68 -23.64 24.44
N VAL A 305 7.30 -22.94 23.37
CA VAL A 305 6.68 -21.60 23.46
C VAL A 305 5.16 -21.70 23.72
N ASP A 306 4.51 -22.73 23.19
CA ASP A 306 3.08 -23.07 23.37
C ASP A 306 2.14 -21.89 23.14
N PRO A 307 2.12 -21.28 21.92
CA PRO A 307 1.21 -20.18 21.62
C PRO A 307 -0.26 -20.62 21.66
N ASP A 308 -1.16 -19.75 22.12
CA ASP A 308 -2.60 -20.04 22.19
C ASP A 308 -3.23 -20.20 20.79
N ILE A 309 -2.71 -19.48 19.79
CA ILE A 309 -3.20 -19.49 18.41
C ILE A 309 -2.01 -19.56 17.44
N LEU A 310 -2.15 -20.35 16.38
CA LEU A 310 -1.24 -20.32 15.23
C LEU A 310 -1.90 -19.61 14.06
N LEU A 311 -1.21 -18.62 13.52
CA LEU A 311 -1.59 -17.90 12.32
C LEU A 311 -0.59 -18.18 11.20
N PHE A 312 -1.10 -18.59 10.05
CA PHE A 312 -0.30 -18.87 8.87
C PHE A 312 -0.35 -17.70 7.90
N GLN A 313 0.81 -17.20 7.52
CA GLN A 313 0.95 -16.09 6.59
C GLN A 313 1.81 -16.47 5.39
N TYR A 314 1.66 -15.73 4.29
CA TYR A 314 2.63 -15.75 3.20
C TYR A 314 3.88 -14.99 3.66
N GLY A 315 5.04 -15.65 3.60
CA GLY A 315 6.34 -15.11 4.01
C GLY A 315 7.03 -14.28 2.95
#